data_24ecc8fced1dc5e997ceb6ea9c8d3a2b
#
_entry.id   24ecc8fced1dc5e997ceb6ea9c8d3a2b
#
_cell.length_a   1.000
_cell.length_b   1.000
_cell.length_c   1.000
_cell.angle_alpha   90.00
_cell.angle_beta   90.00
_cell.angle_gamma   90.00
#
_symmetry.space_group_name_H-M   'P 1'
#
loop_
_entity.id
_entity.type
_entity.pdbx_description
1 polymer ?
#
loop_
_entity_poly.entity_id
_entity_poly.type
_entity_poly.pdbx_seq_one_letter_code
_entity_poly.pdbx_strand_id
1 'polypeptide(L)'
;MTEGGQIKILIIDDIPETCDYLSKLLHFERDIQVVGTANSGEQGLAKAQELQPDIALIDINMPGMDGIQTTEKMLGQAVGTQVIIMSVQGEQDYLRRAMLAGASDFLVKPFSGDELANSIRHVMQRRPRRVAQAPAEKPSEGEKDRTPGRLVAVFSPKGGVGCSMLAINLAVALKLGQSELRVALVDGSLLFGDIGVMMDLRPDKTIHDLVVRFEQLDADLLSDVMVSHSSGVKVLQAPQQPQQAELITPDHVRAILTLLRKNFDYVFIDTWSSFQERVLTILDLSDRIVLLTTLEMPAIKNVRLFLDVAELLQYPRGKITLAANYADARTGIPVREVSRNLRFDISATISTDSQAVTNSINRGVPLVLADANNQVSKDIKSLLQQLVLGISGTEAEDESKKDERRGGLFGLLRKTS
;
A
#
# COMPACT_ATOMS: atom_id res chain seq x y z
N MET A 1 30.54 -9.80 -12.67
CA MET A 1 31.32 -9.06 -11.66
C MET A 1 31.22 -7.60 -12.05
N THR A 2 30.25 -6.91 -11.55
CA THR A 2 29.98 -5.47 -11.80
C THR A 2 30.66 -4.68 -10.70
N GLU A 3 31.50 -3.70 -11.08
CA GLU A 3 32.12 -2.71 -10.20
C GLU A 3 31.04 -1.89 -9.50
N GLY A 4 30.51 -2.38 -8.35
CA GLY A 4 29.63 -1.66 -7.47
C GLY A 4 30.47 -0.91 -6.44
N GLY A 5 30.43 0.44 -6.44
CA GLY A 5 31.04 1.25 -5.40
C GLY A 5 30.43 0.90 -4.04
N GLN A 6 31.22 1.04 -2.96
CA GLN A 6 30.73 0.85 -1.57
C GLN A 6 29.67 1.88 -1.23
N ILE A 7 28.64 1.46 -0.48
CA ILE A 7 27.59 2.32 0.06
C ILE A 7 28.18 3.19 1.17
N LYS A 8 28.15 4.51 1.01
CA LYS A 8 28.73 5.47 1.96
C LYS A 8 27.72 5.79 3.06
N ILE A 9 28.08 5.52 4.30
CA ILE A 9 27.22 5.72 5.48
C ILE A 9 27.77 6.84 6.35
N LEU A 10 26.89 7.77 6.76
CA LEU A 10 27.12 8.74 7.83
C LEU A 10 26.30 8.32 9.04
N ILE A 11 26.93 8.21 10.23
CA ILE A 11 26.24 7.86 11.49
C ILE A 11 26.10 9.13 12.32
N ILE A 12 24.88 9.41 12.81
CA ILE A 12 24.54 10.57 13.61
C ILE A 12 23.85 10.09 14.89
N ASP A 13 24.55 10.13 16.01
CA ASP A 13 24.07 9.68 17.32
C ASP A 13 24.84 10.46 18.39
N ASP A 14 24.15 11.01 19.39
CA ASP A 14 24.76 11.86 20.42
C ASP A 14 25.67 11.09 21.39
N ILE A 15 25.61 9.76 21.37
CA ILE A 15 26.44 8.87 22.16
C ILE A 15 27.63 8.37 21.30
N PRO A 16 28.87 8.85 21.55
CA PRO A 16 30.03 8.45 20.74
C PRO A 16 30.28 6.95 20.70
N GLU A 17 30.01 6.25 21.82
CA GLU A 17 30.17 4.80 21.94
C GLU A 17 29.21 4.05 21.00
N THR A 18 28.02 4.59 20.75
CA THR A 18 27.05 4.04 19.79
C THR A 18 27.59 4.19 18.36
N CYS A 19 28.13 5.36 18.02
CA CYS A 19 28.77 5.59 16.72
C CYS A 19 29.92 4.58 16.47
N ASP A 20 30.78 4.36 17.49
CA ASP A 20 31.88 3.41 17.40
C ASP A 20 31.38 1.96 17.27
N TYR A 21 30.34 1.61 18.01
CA TYR A 21 29.73 0.28 17.93
C TYR A 21 29.14 0.00 16.54
N LEU A 22 28.34 0.92 16.02
CA LEU A 22 27.74 0.80 14.68
C LEU A 22 28.81 0.76 13.58
N SER A 23 29.87 1.56 13.71
CA SER A 23 30.99 1.54 12.79
C SER A 23 31.71 0.18 12.78
N LYS A 24 31.86 -0.46 13.94
CA LYS A 24 32.43 -1.81 14.05
C LYS A 24 31.53 -2.88 13.47
N LEU A 25 30.19 -2.80 13.69
CA LEU A 25 29.23 -3.73 13.08
C LEU A 25 29.32 -3.69 11.54
N LEU A 26 29.36 -2.49 10.96
CA LEU A 26 29.40 -2.30 9.52
C LEU A 26 30.79 -2.56 8.90
N HIS A 27 31.87 -2.59 9.71
CA HIS A 27 33.22 -2.84 9.20
C HIS A 27 33.41 -4.22 8.54
N PHE A 28 32.58 -5.20 8.93
CA PHE A 28 32.63 -6.54 8.36
C PHE A 28 31.91 -6.67 7.02
N GLU A 29 31.11 -5.66 6.64
CA GLU A 29 30.36 -5.62 5.39
C GLU A 29 31.21 -5.05 4.26
N ARG A 30 31.51 -5.86 3.23
CA ARG A 30 32.44 -5.49 2.13
C ARG A 30 31.88 -4.40 1.21
N ASP A 31 30.57 -4.29 1.12
CA ASP A 31 29.82 -3.38 0.27
C ASP A 31 29.39 -2.09 0.97
N ILE A 32 29.71 -1.92 2.28
CA ILE A 32 29.32 -0.77 3.07
C ILE A 32 30.57 -0.08 3.63
N GLN A 33 30.60 1.26 3.59
CA GLN A 33 31.68 2.07 4.14
C GLN A 33 31.14 3.19 5.00
N VAL A 34 31.51 3.23 6.27
CA VAL A 34 31.24 4.39 7.13
C VAL A 34 32.23 5.50 6.76
N VAL A 35 31.70 6.60 6.22
CA VAL A 35 32.51 7.74 5.75
C VAL A 35 32.64 8.83 6.83
N GLY A 36 31.83 8.78 7.87
CA GLY A 36 31.92 9.72 8.98
C GLY A 36 30.91 9.41 10.10
N THR A 37 31.15 10.05 11.25
CA THR A 37 30.24 10.05 12.40
C THR A 37 29.99 11.48 12.87
N ALA A 38 28.84 11.77 13.46
CA ALA A 38 28.49 13.06 14.04
C ALA A 38 27.75 12.88 15.38
N ASN A 39 27.97 13.77 16.31
CA ASN A 39 27.42 13.69 17.66
C ASN A 39 26.28 14.70 17.90
N SER A 40 25.77 15.32 16.88
CA SER A 40 24.56 16.15 16.90
C SER A 40 23.94 16.28 15.51
N GLY A 41 22.67 16.69 15.44
CA GLY A 41 21.98 16.95 14.19
C GLY A 41 22.67 18.01 13.34
N GLU A 42 23.16 19.11 13.96
CA GLU A 42 23.87 20.19 13.26
C GLU A 42 25.17 19.71 12.62
N GLN A 43 25.97 18.93 13.37
CA GLN A 43 27.19 18.33 12.83
C GLN A 43 26.88 17.35 11.71
N GLY A 44 25.79 16.58 11.88
CA GLY A 44 25.32 15.63 10.87
C GLY A 44 24.98 16.31 9.55
N LEU A 45 24.25 17.43 9.59
CA LEU A 45 23.94 18.21 8.40
C LEU A 45 25.18 18.77 7.70
N ALA A 46 26.14 19.33 8.47
CA ALA A 46 27.38 19.85 7.91
C ALA A 46 28.21 18.74 7.24
N LYS A 47 28.37 17.58 7.90
CA LYS A 47 29.11 16.45 7.34
C LYS A 47 28.39 15.80 6.16
N ALA A 48 27.07 15.79 6.13
CA ALA A 48 26.31 15.27 4.99
C ALA A 48 26.56 16.10 3.72
N GLN A 49 26.68 17.42 3.85
CA GLN A 49 27.04 18.31 2.73
C GLN A 49 28.48 18.10 2.24
N GLU A 50 29.42 17.87 3.15
CA GLU A 50 30.82 17.66 2.84
C GLU A 50 31.09 16.28 2.24
N LEU A 51 30.59 15.22 2.89
CA LEU A 51 30.91 13.82 2.58
C LEU A 51 29.99 13.22 1.53
N GLN A 52 28.81 13.83 1.31
CA GLN A 52 27.77 13.33 0.40
C GLN A 52 27.52 11.82 0.56
N PRO A 53 27.11 11.36 1.77
CA PRO A 53 26.85 9.96 2.01
C PRO A 53 25.62 9.49 1.21
N ASP A 54 25.58 8.19 0.90
CA ASP A 54 24.42 7.59 0.29
C ASP A 54 23.28 7.44 1.31
N ILE A 55 23.64 7.10 2.57
CA ILE A 55 22.68 6.93 3.68
C ILE A 55 23.21 7.63 4.93
N ALA A 56 22.31 8.29 5.66
CA ALA A 56 22.51 8.75 7.03
C ALA A 56 21.73 7.87 8.01
N LEU A 57 22.42 7.26 8.98
CA LEU A 57 21.80 6.59 10.13
C LEU A 57 21.68 7.62 11.23
N ILE A 58 20.44 7.94 11.66
CA ILE A 58 20.18 9.06 12.58
C ILE A 58 19.47 8.53 13.84
N ASP A 59 20.04 8.77 15.01
CA ASP A 59 19.33 8.53 16.26
C ASP A 59 18.21 9.56 16.45
N ILE A 60 17.07 9.10 16.99
CA ILE A 60 15.90 9.98 17.15
C ILE A 60 16.06 10.92 18.35
N ASN A 61 16.67 10.44 19.46
CA ASN A 61 16.70 11.12 20.75
C ASN A 61 18.04 11.86 20.96
N MET A 62 18.29 12.90 20.18
CA MET A 62 19.48 13.74 20.35
C MET A 62 19.13 15.08 21.02
N PRO A 63 20.00 15.62 21.90
CA PRO A 63 19.80 16.92 22.51
C PRO A 63 19.92 18.05 21.47
N GLY A 64 19.07 19.07 21.60
CA GLY A 64 19.01 20.20 20.65
C GLY A 64 18.17 19.89 19.43
N MET A 65 18.78 19.58 18.29
CA MET A 65 18.08 19.16 17.09
C MET A 65 17.87 17.65 17.11
N ASP A 66 16.62 17.20 17.26
CA ASP A 66 16.27 15.78 17.28
C ASP A 66 16.45 15.12 15.90
N GLY A 67 16.40 13.79 15.86
CA GLY A 67 16.58 13.03 14.61
C GLY A 67 15.52 13.30 13.57
N ILE A 68 14.30 13.65 13.95
CA ILE A 68 13.21 13.99 13.05
C ILE A 68 13.47 15.33 12.38
N GLN A 69 13.81 16.36 13.16
CA GLN A 69 14.16 17.68 12.63
C GLN A 69 15.42 17.63 11.75
N THR A 70 16.40 16.79 12.13
CA THR A 70 17.61 16.56 11.33
C THR A 70 17.26 15.95 9.98
N THR A 71 16.34 14.97 9.95
CA THR A 71 15.85 14.33 8.73
C THR A 71 15.16 15.35 7.80
N GLU A 72 14.21 16.12 8.31
CA GLU A 72 13.49 17.14 7.55
C GLU A 72 14.44 18.14 6.87
N LYS A 73 15.42 18.64 7.64
CA LYS A 73 16.41 19.59 7.11
C LYS A 73 17.34 18.96 6.09
N MET A 74 17.78 17.71 6.31
CA MET A 74 18.65 16.99 5.40
C MET A 74 17.99 16.79 4.04
N LEU A 75 16.75 16.34 4.03
CA LEU A 75 15.98 16.13 2.80
C LEU A 75 15.60 17.45 2.12
N GLY A 76 15.32 18.51 2.89
CA GLY A 76 15.04 19.85 2.36
C GLY A 76 16.24 20.53 1.68
N GLN A 77 17.47 20.12 2.00
CA GLN A 77 18.69 20.63 1.40
C GLN A 77 19.10 19.92 0.10
N ALA A 78 18.27 19.00 -0.40
CA ALA A 78 18.47 18.24 -1.64
C ALA A 78 19.83 17.50 -1.73
N VAL A 79 20.37 17.06 -0.60
CA VAL A 79 21.68 16.39 -0.53
C VAL A 79 21.69 15.00 -1.19
N GLY A 80 20.51 14.47 -1.56
CA GLY A 80 20.38 13.14 -2.21
C GLY A 80 20.67 11.95 -1.29
N THR A 81 20.91 12.21 -0.01
CA THR A 81 21.16 11.23 1.03
C THR A 81 19.83 10.61 1.47
N GLN A 82 19.77 9.29 1.57
CA GLN A 82 18.64 8.58 2.18
C GLN A 82 18.81 8.57 3.70
N VAL A 83 17.71 8.52 4.45
CA VAL A 83 17.77 8.54 5.91
C VAL A 83 17.15 7.28 6.49
N ILE A 84 17.89 6.62 7.38
CA ILE A 84 17.38 5.55 8.24
C ILE A 84 17.40 6.08 9.68
N ILE A 85 16.23 6.10 10.32
CA ILE A 85 16.12 6.53 11.73
C ILE A 85 16.29 5.33 12.66
N MET A 86 17.03 5.55 13.74
CA MET A 86 17.23 4.56 14.83
C MET A 86 16.57 5.06 16.11
N SER A 87 15.85 4.19 16.85
CA SER A 87 15.22 4.55 18.12
C SER A 87 15.23 3.40 19.13
N VAL A 88 15.36 3.72 20.41
CA VAL A 88 15.21 2.76 21.52
C VAL A 88 13.74 2.44 21.80
N GLN A 89 12.83 3.34 21.44
CA GLN A 89 11.40 3.20 21.69
C GLN A 89 10.67 2.80 20.40
N GLY A 90 10.08 1.61 20.41
CA GLY A 90 9.18 1.12 19.38
C GLY A 90 7.78 1.74 19.44
N GLU A 91 7.61 2.94 19.99
CA GLU A 91 6.33 3.63 20.04
C GLU A 91 5.91 4.04 18.63
N GLN A 92 4.72 3.65 18.25
CA GLN A 92 4.13 3.91 16.92
C GLN A 92 4.16 5.40 16.53
N ASP A 93 4.15 6.30 17.50
CA ASP A 93 4.20 7.74 17.26
C ASP A 93 5.56 8.22 16.75
N TYR A 94 6.67 7.64 17.21
CA TYR A 94 8.00 7.99 16.69
C TYR A 94 8.25 7.43 15.30
N LEU A 95 7.87 6.19 15.03
CA LEU A 95 7.92 5.60 13.69
C LEU A 95 7.15 6.47 12.69
N ARG A 96 5.93 6.87 13.06
CA ARG A 96 5.07 7.71 12.25
C ARG A 96 5.70 9.07 11.95
N ARG A 97 6.23 9.76 12.96
CA ARG A 97 6.89 11.06 12.79
C ARG A 97 8.14 10.95 11.92
N ALA A 98 8.93 9.89 12.08
CA ALA A 98 10.12 9.61 11.29
C ALA A 98 9.78 9.45 9.79
N MET A 99 8.76 8.64 9.49
CA MET A 99 8.32 8.43 8.10
C MET A 99 7.70 9.69 7.49
N LEU A 100 6.98 10.50 8.27
CA LEU A 100 6.44 11.80 7.83
C LEU A 100 7.54 12.82 7.54
N ALA A 101 8.64 12.80 8.30
CA ALA A 101 9.83 13.60 8.04
C ALA A 101 10.58 13.16 6.77
N GLY A 102 10.16 12.04 6.14
CA GLY A 102 10.72 11.52 4.90
C GLY A 102 11.84 10.49 5.10
N ALA A 103 11.97 9.89 6.30
CA ALA A 103 12.89 8.79 6.49
C ALA A 103 12.56 7.63 5.54
N SER A 104 13.61 6.98 5.02
CA SER A 104 13.48 5.87 4.07
C SER A 104 13.27 4.54 4.78
N ASP A 105 13.71 4.43 6.05
CA ASP A 105 13.51 3.26 6.90
C ASP A 105 13.64 3.65 8.39
N PHE A 106 13.26 2.72 9.29
CA PHE A 106 13.26 2.91 10.74
C PHE A 106 13.72 1.62 11.44
N LEU A 107 14.70 1.71 12.32
CA LEU A 107 15.24 0.59 13.07
C LEU A 107 15.02 0.78 14.59
N VAL A 108 14.48 -0.26 15.24
CA VAL A 108 14.28 -0.27 16.70
C VAL A 108 15.49 -0.91 17.37
N LYS A 109 16.17 -0.15 18.26
CA LYS A 109 17.27 -0.67 19.07
C LYS A 109 16.71 -1.58 20.20
N PRO A 110 17.34 -2.73 20.52
CA PRO A 110 18.56 -3.26 19.90
C PRO A 110 18.29 -4.01 18.60
N PHE A 111 19.15 -3.87 17.60
CA PHE A 111 19.13 -4.59 16.34
C PHE A 111 20.48 -5.29 16.10
N SER A 112 20.47 -6.34 15.30
CA SER A 112 21.69 -7.07 14.88
C SER A 112 22.45 -6.36 13.76
N GLY A 113 23.72 -6.73 13.54
CA GLY A 113 24.49 -6.26 12.40
C GLY A 113 23.85 -6.64 11.05
N ASP A 114 23.26 -7.83 10.98
CA ASP A 114 22.56 -8.31 9.77
C ASP A 114 21.30 -7.49 9.48
N GLU A 115 20.50 -7.14 10.49
CA GLU A 115 19.32 -6.29 10.34
C GLU A 115 19.70 -4.90 9.83
N LEU A 116 20.75 -4.30 10.41
CA LEU A 116 21.27 -3.00 9.98
C LEU A 116 21.77 -3.05 8.53
N ALA A 117 22.58 -4.04 8.19
CA ALA A 117 23.12 -4.18 6.84
C ALA A 117 22.04 -4.44 5.79
N ASN A 118 21.01 -5.24 6.15
CA ASN A 118 19.86 -5.50 5.26
C ASN A 118 19.03 -4.25 5.04
N SER A 119 18.75 -3.45 6.08
CA SER A 119 18.03 -2.16 5.95
C SER A 119 18.81 -1.20 5.04
N ILE A 120 20.13 -1.07 5.22
CA ILE A 120 21.00 -0.24 4.37
C ILE A 120 20.90 -0.66 2.89
N ARG A 121 21.04 -1.97 2.59
CA ARG A 121 20.94 -2.49 1.22
C ARG A 121 19.57 -2.26 0.62
N HIS A 122 18.51 -2.45 1.41
CA HIS A 122 17.13 -2.26 0.99
C HIS A 122 16.86 -0.79 0.61
N VAL A 123 17.28 0.15 1.43
CA VAL A 123 17.16 1.60 1.14
C VAL A 123 17.92 1.98 -0.12
N MET A 124 19.11 1.43 -0.35
CA MET A 124 19.90 1.70 -1.57
C MET A 124 19.28 1.13 -2.84
N GLN A 125 18.63 -0.03 -2.77
CA GLN A 125 17.92 -0.62 -3.91
C GLN A 125 16.70 0.22 -4.31
N ARG A 126 16.07 0.93 -3.36
CA ARG A 126 14.93 1.84 -3.60
C ARG A 126 15.34 3.17 -4.21
N ARG A 127 16.63 3.51 -4.28
CA ARG A 127 17.09 4.76 -4.90
C ARG A 127 16.61 4.80 -6.35
N PRO A 128 15.81 5.80 -6.78
CA PRO A 128 15.44 5.90 -8.18
C PRO A 128 16.73 6.06 -8.98
N ARG A 129 17.14 5.03 -9.67
CA ARG A 129 18.22 5.13 -10.66
C ARG A 129 17.78 6.25 -11.60
N ARG A 130 18.56 7.34 -11.69
CA ARG A 130 18.50 8.24 -12.83
C ARG A 130 18.68 7.35 -14.04
N VAL A 131 17.58 7.02 -14.68
CA VAL A 131 17.57 6.27 -15.93
C VAL A 131 18.21 7.21 -16.95
N ALA A 132 19.51 7.00 -17.23
CA ALA A 132 20.05 7.38 -18.51
C ALA A 132 19.16 6.65 -19.52
N GLN A 133 18.52 7.43 -20.39
CA GLN A 133 17.65 6.93 -21.45
C GLN A 133 18.40 5.84 -22.23
N ALA A 134 18.08 4.58 -21.95
CA ALA A 134 18.35 3.51 -22.89
C ALA A 134 17.43 3.70 -24.09
N PRO A 135 17.90 3.43 -25.34
CA PRO A 135 17.07 3.58 -26.52
C PRO A 135 15.83 2.71 -26.39
N ALA A 136 14.67 3.32 -26.64
CA ALA A 136 13.38 2.64 -26.63
C ALA A 136 13.46 1.42 -27.58
N GLU A 137 13.39 0.23 -27.03
CA GLU A 137 13.00 -0.95 -27.78
C GLU A 137 11.58 -0.70 -28.29
N LYS A 138 11.42 -0.84 -29.59
CA LYS A 138 10.12 -0.65 -30.26
C LYS A 138 9.11 -1.63 -29.67
N PRO A 139 7.92 -1.15 -29.26
CA PRO A 139 6.84 -2.04 -28.84
C PRO A 139 6.50 -2.99 -30.00
N SER A 140 6.35 -4.26 -29.69
CA SER A 140 5.74 -5.22 -30.63
C SER A 140 4.34 -4.76 -30.97
N GLU A 141 4.03 -4.72 -32.27
CA GLU A 141 2.73 -4.33 -32.80
C GLU A 141 1.62 -5.22 -32.23
N GLY A 142 0.90 -4.74 -31.21
CA GLY A 142 -0.22 -5.46 -30.55
C GLY A 142 -0.76 -4.83 -29.27
N GLU A 143 0.02 -4.03 -28.54
CA GLU A 143 -0.45 -3.30 -27.37
C GLU A 143 -1.00 -1.92 -27.77
N LYS A 144 -2.25 -1.92 -28.22
CA LYS A 144 -3.05 -0.68 -28.28
C LYS A 144 -3.13 -0.07 -26.87
N ASP A 145 -2.96 1.26 -26.79
CA ASP A 145 -3.20 2.14 -25.63
C ASP A 145 -4.37 1.64 -24.74
N ARG A 146 -4.07 0.78 -23.76
CA ARG A 146 -5.06 0.38 -22.78
C ARG A 146 -4.87 1.24 -21.54
N THR A 147 -5.93 1.89 -21.10
CA THR A 147 -5.94 2.58 -19.81
C THR A 147 -5.52 1.59 -18.71
N PRO A 148 -4.62 1.98 -17.80
CA PRO A 148 -4.20 1.12 -16.69
C PRO A 148 -5.42 0.66 -15.89
N GLY A 149 -5.41 -0.61 -15.45
CA GLY A 149 -6.48 -1.15 -14.62
C GLY A 149 -6.61 -0.45 -13.27
N ARG A 150 -7.72 -0.65 -12.60
CA ARG A 150 -8.09 0.00 -11.33
C ARG A 150 -7.85 -0.94 -10.15
N LEU A 151 -7.14 -0.47 -9.14
CA LEU A 151 -6.91 -1.16 -7.89
C LEU A 151 -7.92 -0.68 -6.85
N VAL A 152 -8.68 -1.59 -6.26
CA VAL A 152 -9.70 -1.32 -5.23
C VAL A 152 -9.37 -2.15 -3.99
N ALA A 153 -8.88 -1.50 -2.94
CA ALA A 153 -8.65 -2.17 -1.65
C ALA A 153 -9.93 -2.19 -0.81
N VAL A 154 -10.22 -3.32 -0.18
CA VAL A 154 -11.25 -3.42 0.86
C VAL A 154 -10.55 -3.55 2.20
N PHE A 155 -10.72 -2.56 3.05
CA PHE A 155 -9.98 -2.42 4.31
C PHE A 155 -10.90 -2.08 5.47
N SER A 156 -10.54 -2.55 6.65
CA SER A 156 -11.09 -2.07 7.92
C SER A 156 -10.02 -2.07 9.00
N PRO A 157 -9.97 -1.04 9.86
CA PRO A 157 -9.08 -1.04 11.02
C PRO A 157 -9.59 -1.95 12.17
N LYS A 158 -10.73 -2.64 11.99
CA LYS A 158 -11.27 -3.63 12.93
C LYS A 158 -11.49 -4.96 12.22
N GLY A 159 -10.95 -6.05 12.77
CA GLY A 159 -11.16 -7.40 12.28
C GLY A 159 -12.61 -7.87 12.43
N GLY A 160 -13.02 -8.83 11.58
CA GLY A 160 -14.34 -9.47 11.65
C GLY A 160 -15.51 -8.65 11.11
N VAL A 161 -15.26 -7.51 10.45
CA VAL A 161 -16.33 -6.67 9.88
C VAL A 161 -16.79 -7.11 8.48
N GLY A 162 -16.16 -8.14 7.88
CA GLY A 162 -16.59 -8.74 6.61
C GLY A 162 -15.84 -8.26 5.37
N CYS A 163 -14.57 -7.82 5.48
CA CYS A 163 -13.77 -7.35 4.34
C CYS A 163 -13.64 -8.41 3.25
N SER A 164 -13.23 -9.64 3.57
CA SER A 164 -13.04 -10.71 2.60
C SER A 164 -14.35 -11.06 1.88
N MET A 165 -15.46 -11.18 2.63
CA MET A 165 -16.80 -11.41 2.06
C MET A 165 -17.17 -10.29 1.07
N LEU A 166 -16.92 -9.04 1.44
CA LEU A 166 -17.23 -7.90 0.57
C LEU A 166 -16.33 -7.87 -0.67
N ALA A 167 -15.01 -8.08 -0.53
CA ALA A 167 -14.06 -8.09 -1.64
C ALA A 167 -14.41 -9.15 -2.69
N ILE A 168 -14.72 -10.37 -2.24
CA ILE A 168 -15.17 -11.48 -3.08
C ILE A 168 -16.43 -11.09 -3.86
N ASN A 169 -17.44 -10.61 -3.14
CA ASN A 169 -18.74 -10.33 -3.76
C ASN A 169 -18.71 -9.10 -4.67
N LEU A 170 -17.88 -8.09 -4.41
CA LEU A 170 -17.65 -6.97 -5.33
C LEU A 170 -17.00 -7.45 -6.64
N ALA A 171 -15.93 -8.26 -6.55
CA ALA A 171 -15.24 -8.79 -7.72
C ALA A 171 -16.17 -9.66 -8.57
N VAL A 172 -16.90 -10.56 -7.94
CA VAL A 172 -17.85 -11.44 -8.64
C VAL A 172 -19.02 -10.66 -9.22
N ALA A 173 -19.61 -9.70 -8.49
CA ALA A 173 -20.71 -8.87 -8.98
C ALA A 173 -20.30 -8.04 -10.20
N LEU A 174 -19.06 -7.49 -10.22
CA LEU A 174 -18.54 -6.76 -11.38
C LEU A 174 -18.42 -7.68 -12.58
N LYS A 175 -17.81 -8.85 -12.41
CA LYS A 175 -17.60 -9.81 -13.49
C LYS A 175 -18.92 -10.33 -14.08
N LEU A 176 -19.94 -10.57 -13.24
CA LEU A 176 -21.26 -10.98 -13.68
C LEU A 176 -22.01 -9.86 -14.42
N GLY A 177 -21.84 -8.61 -13.98
CA GLY A 177 -22.48 -7.45 -14.61
C GLY A 177 -21.79 -6.99 -15.89
N GLN A 178 -20.49 -7.24 -16.05
CA GLN A 178 -19.66 -6.81 -17.18
C GLN A 178 -18.68 -7.94 -17.56
N SER A 179 -19.18 -8.91 -18.32
CA SER A 179 -18.48 -10.14 -18.69
C SER A 179 -17.16 -9.91 -19.44
N GLU A 180 -17.08 -8.81 -20.19
CA GLU A 180 -15.90 -8.46 -21.00
C GLU A 180 -14.72 -7.97 -20.16
N LEU A 181 -14.98 -7.46 -18.94
CA LEU A 181 -13.91 -6.98 -18.07
C LEU A 181 -13.07 -8.14 -17.52
N ARG A 182 -11.76 -7.92 -17.51
CA ARG A 182 -10.80 -8.79 -16.82
C ARG A 182 -10.75 -8.35 -15.36
N VAL A 183 -11.29 -9.18 -14.48
CA VAL A 183 -11.38 -8.90 -13.04
C VAL A 183 -10.48 -9.85 -12.28
N ALA A 184 -9.61 -9.29 -11.44
CA ALA A 184 -8.78 -10.03 -10.49
C ALA A 184 -9.25 -9.78 -9.05
N LEU A 185 -9.05 -10.77 -8.21
CA LEU A 185 -9.19 -10.70 -6.76
C LEU A 185 -7.89 -11.18 -6.12
N VAL A 186 -7.36 -10.40 -5.19
CA VAL A 186 -6.11 -10.69 -4.48
C VAL A 186 -6.40 -10.88 -3.00
N ASP A 187 -5.94 -12.00 -2.46
CA ASP A 187 -5.93 -12.23 -1.03
C ASP A 187 -4.70 -11.55 -0.41
N GLY A 188 -4.87 -10.31 0.04
CA GLY A 188 -3.83 -9.53 0.71
C GLY A 188 -3.74 -9.82 2.21
N SER A 189 -4.62 -10.68 2.76
CA SER A 189 -4.54 -11.21 4.12
C SER A 189 -3.51 -12.35 4.21
N LEU A 190 -2.23 -12.01 4.00
CA LEU A 190 -1.16 -12.95 3.71
C LEU A 190 -0.91 -14.01 4.76
N LEU A 191 -1.20 -13.75 6.06
CA LEU A 191 -0.95 -14.70 7.16
C LEU A 191 -2.08 -15.73 7.30
N PHE A 192 -3.32 -15.31 7.13
CA PHE A 192 -4.53 -16.10 7.33
C PHE A 192 -5.57 -15.73 6.26
N GLY A 193 -5.22 -15.99 5.00
CA GLY A 193 -6.12 -15.70 3.87
C GLY A 193 -7.22 -16.73 3.73
N ASP A 194 -8.46 -16.28 3.61
CA ASP A 194 -9.65 -17.12 3.58
C ASP A 194 -10.36 -17.14 2.20
N ILE A 195 -9.90 -16.34 1.23
CA ILE A 195 -10.54 -16.22 -0.09
C ILE A 195 -10.65 -17.60 -0.78
N GLY A 196 -9.57 -18.39 -0.72
CA GLY A 196 -9.57 -19.73 -1.31
C GLY A 196 -10.71 -20.61 -0.78
N VAL A 197 -10.89 -20.64 0.56
CA VAL A 197 -11.95 -21.42 1.23
C VAL A 197 -13.33 -20.84 0.91
N MET A 198 -13.49 -19.52 0.95
CA MET A 198 -14.76 -18.84 0.71
C MET A 198 -15.24 -18.92 -0.75
N MET A 199 -14.37 -19.33 -1.68
CA MET A 199 -14.66 -19.50 -3.10
C MET A 199 -14.50 -20.94 -3.59
N ASP A 200 -14.34 -21.91 -2.70
CA ASP A 200 -14.10 -23.33 -3.00
C ASP A 200 -12.94 -23.53 -4.01
N LEU A 201 -11.85 -22.79 -3.81
CA LEU A 201 -10.65 -22.86 -4.63
C LEU A 201 -9.57 -23.69 -3.93
N ARG A 202 -8.94 -24.60 -4.66
CA ARG A 202 -7.78 -25.33 -4.16
C ARG A 202 -6.51 -24.50 -4.36
N PRO A 203 -5.70 -24.29 -3.32
CA PRO A 203 -4.50 -23.46 -3.40
C PRO A 203 -3.31 -24.29 -3.92
N ASP A 204 -3.28 -24.58 -5.23
CA ASP A 204 -2.12 -25.26 -5.84
C ASP A 204 -0.94 -24.31 -5.97
N LYS A 205 -1.20 -23.04 -6.25
CA LYS A 205 -0.22 -21.93 -6.36
C LYS A 205 -0.74 -20.69 -5.66
N THR A 206 0.18 -19.88 -5.12
CA THR A 206 -0.12 -18.72 -4.28
C THR A 206 0.77 -17.53 -4.62
N ILE A 207 0.52 -16.39 -4.02
CA ILE A 207 1.39 -15.19 -4.15
C ILE A 207 2.86 -15.50 -3.79
N HIS A 208 3.13 -16.49 -2.93
CA HIS A 208 4.49 -16.91 -2.58
C HIS A 208 5.24 -17.46 -3.80
N ASP A 209 4.56 -18.16 -4.72
CA ASP A 209 5.19 -18.69 -5.93
C ASP A 209 5.68 -17.60 -6.88
N LEU A 210 5.03 -16.42 -6.87
CA LEU A 210 5.52 -15.23 -7.56
C LEU A 210 6.78 -14.67 -6.89
N VAL A 211 6.83 -14.70 -5.55
CA VAL A 211 7.95 -14.18 -4.77
C VAL A 211 9.20 -15.05 -4.94
N VAL A 212 9.05 -16.37 -4.92
CA VAL A 212 10.17 -17.32 -5.13
C VAL A 212 10.81 -17.15 -6.53
N ARG A 213 10.01 -16.75 -7.53
CA ARG A 213 10.46 -16.53 -8.90
C ARG A 213 10.43 -15.05 -9.28
N PHE A 214 10.69 -14.16 -8.32
CA PHE A 214 10.48 -12.72 -8.46
C PHE A 214 11.29 -12.09 -9.61
N GLU A 215 12.49 -12.57 -9.88
CA GLU A 215 13.31 -12.10 -11.01
C GLU A 215 12.69 -12.41 -12.39
N GLN A 216 11.75 -13.37 -12.44
CA GLN A 216 11.03 -13.79 -13.63
C GLN A 216 9.57 -13.30 -13.62
N LEU A 217 9.26 -12.30 -12.79
CA LEU A 217 7.90 -11.80 -12.62
C LEU A 217 7.41 -11.10 -13.89
N ASP A 218 6.58 -11.80 -14.65
CA ASP A 218 5.93 -11.32 -15.88
C ASP A 218 4.46 -11.72 -15.94
N ALA A 219 3.78 -11.40 -17.06
CA ALA A 219 2.37 -11.70 -17.25
C ALA A 219 2.09 -13.20 -17.35
N ASP A 220 3.02 -13.97 -17.91
CA ASP A 220 2.86 -15.42 -18.07
C ASP A 220 2.96 -16.13 -16.73
N LEU A 221 3.95 -15.79 -15.91
CA LEU A 221 4.10 -16.30 -14.56
C LEU A 221 2.89 -15.90 -13.67
N LEU A 222 2.42 -14.66 -13.79
CA LEU A 222 1.22 -14.21 -13.08
C LEU A 222 0.00 -15.05 -13.48
N SER A 223 -0.20 -15.27 -14.79
CA SER A 223 -1.31 -16.09 -15.31
C SER A 223 -1.24 -17.54 -14.85
N ASP A 224 -0.02 -18.11 -14.75
CA ASP A 224 0.23 -19.49 -14.30
C ASP A 224 -0.06 -19.67 -12.80
N VAL A 225 0.09 -18.64 -11.98
CA VAL A 225 -0.16 -18.68 -10.53
C VAL A 225 -1.61 -18.37 -10.18
N MET A 226 -2.30 -17.54 -10.98
CA MET A 226 -3.68 -17.16 -10.68
C MET A 226 -4.67 -18.29 -10.99
N VAL A 227 -5.60 -18.54 -10.07
CA VAL A 227 -6.67 -19.55 -10.22
C VAL A 227 -7.92 -18.90 -10.81
N SER A 228 -8.58 -19.60 -11.74
CA SER A 228 -9.86 -19.16 -12.31
C SER A 228 -11.02 -19.67 -11.48
N HIS A 229 -11.84 -18.78 -10.94
CA HIS A 229 -13.12 -19.13 -10.34
C HIS A 229 -14.21 -19.32 -11.43
N SER A 230 -15.25 -20.10 -11.14
CA SER A 230 -16.39 -20.36 -12.05
C SER A 230 -17.13 -19.11 -12.51
N SER A 231 -17.07 -18.00 -11.75
CA SER A 231 -17.61 -16.69 -12.14
C SER A 231 -16.80 -15.99 -13.24
N GLY A 232 -15.61 -16.47 -13.57
CA GLY A 232 -14.66 -15.82 -14.48
C GLY A 232 -13.70 -14.83 -13.81
N VAL A 233 -13.76 -14.64 -12.48
CA VAL A 233 -12.77 -13.87 -11.72
C VAL A 233 -11.48 -14.69 -11.62
N LYS A 234 -10.33 -14.03 -11.83
CA LYS A 234 -9.00 -14.60 -11.57
C LYS A 234 -8.58 -14.28 -10.14
N VAL A 235 -8.17 -15.28 -9.38
CA VAL A 235 -7.85 -15.14 -7.96
C VAL A 235 -6.37 -15.42 -7.71
N LEU A 236 -5.70 -14.48 -7.06
CA LEU A 236 -4.36 -14.64 -6.51
C LEU A 236 -4.48 -14.92 -5.01
N GLN A 237 -4.20 -16.15 -4.60
CA GLN A 237 -4.40 -16.62 -3.24
C GLN A 237 -3.22 -16.26 -2.32
N ALA A 238 -3.51 -16.09 -1.02
CA ALA A 238 -2.51 -15.95 0.03
C ALA A 238 -1.68 -17.22 0.19
N PRO A 239 -0.47 -17.14 0.79
CA PRO A 239 0.32 -18.32 1.12
C PRO A 239 -0.44 -19.32 2.00
N GLN A 240 -0.13 -20.60 1.86
CA GLN A 240 -0.73 -21.64 2.70
C GLN A 240 -0.13 -21.71 4.12
N GLN A 241 1.08 -21.19 4.29
CA GLN A 241 1.82 -21.23 5.55
C GLN A 241 2.25 -19.83 5.98
N PRO A 242 2.10 -19.47 7.27
CA PRO A 242 2.51 -18.16 7.77
C PRO A 242 3.99 -17.82 7.50
N GLN A 243 4.88 -18.83 7.54
CA GLN A 243 6.31 -18.64 7.26
C GLN A 243 6.57 -18.13 5.83
N GLN A 244 5.76 -18.57 4.86
CA GLN A 244 5.85 -18.08 3.48
C GLN A 244 5.41 -16.63 3.36
N ALA A 245 4.45 -16.20 4.18
CA ALA A 245 3.99 -14.82 4.23
C ALA A 245 5.06 -13.85 4.73
N GLU A 246 5.97 -14.29 5.61
CA GLU A 246 7.07 -13.47 6.13
C GLU A 246 8.07 -13.09 5.01
N LEU A 247 8.21 -13.92 3.99
CA LEU A 247 9.09 -13.68 2.85
C LEU A 247 8.56 -12.63 1.88
N ILE A 248 7.27 -12.27 1.98
CA ILE A 248 6.63 -11.30 1.09
C ILE A 248 6.89 -9.89 1.61
N THR A 249 7.73 -9.15 0.90
CA THR A 249 8.08 -7.77 1.24
C THR A 249 7.09 -6.77 0.63
N PRO A 250 7.08 -5.50 1.09
CA PRO A 250 6.33 -4.42 0.45
C PRO A 250 6.67 -4.24 -1.03
N ASP A 251 7.94 -4.44 -1.42
CA ASP A 251 8.37 -4.32 -2.82
C ASP A 251 7.81 -5.45 -3.68
N HIS A 252 7.73 -6.67 -3.15
CA HIS A 252 7.03 -7.78 -3.82
C HIS A 252 5.57 -7.42 -4.06
N VAL A 253 4.87 -6.91 -3.04
CA VAL A 253 3.48 -6.46 -3.16
C VAL A 253 3.34 -5.36 -4.22
N ARG A 254 4.22 -4.36 -4.21
CA ARG A 254 4.25 -3.25 -5.18
C ARG A 254 4.40 -3.76 -6.61
N ALA A 255 5.36 -4.62 -6.86
CA ALA A 255 5.63 -5.15 -8.19
C ALA A 255 4.46 -6.00 -8.71
N ILE A 256 3.92 -6.90 -7.86
CA ILE A 256 2.79 -7.76 -8.20
C ILE A 256 1.54 -6.93 -8.51
N LEU A 257 1.20 -5.94 -7.68
CA LEU A 257 0.05 -5.06 -7.92
C LEU A 257 0.22 -4.20 -9.18
N THR A 258 1.45 -3.75 -9.46
CA THR A 258 1.75 -3.01 -10.69
C THR A 258 1.56 -3.89 -11.92
N LEU A 259 1.97 -5.16 -11.86
CA LEU A 259 1.77 -6.12 -12.93
C LEU A 259 0.28 -6.47 -13.12
N LEU A 260 -0.45 -6.68 -12.02
CA LEU A 260 -1.89 -6.91 -12.04
C LEU A 260 -2.63 -5.73 -12.68
N ARG A 261 -2.28 -4.48 -12.36
CA ARG A 261 -2.85 -3.26 -12.97
C ARG A 261 -2.67 -3.21 -14.49
N LYS A 262 -1.58 -3.75 -15.02
CA LYS A 262 -1.35 -3.82 -16.47
C LYS A 262 -2.20 -4.90 -17.16
N ASN A 263 -2.49 -5.99 -16.44
CA ASN A 263 -3.12 -7.16 -17.03
C ASN A 263 -4.63 -7.26 -16.81
N PHE A 264 -5.19 -6.52 -15.83
CA PHE A 264 -6.61 -6.54 -15.48
C PHE A 264 -7.22 -5.16 -15.54
N ASP A 265 -8.52 -5.09 -15.83
CA ASP A 265 -9.26 -3.83 -15.88
C ASP A 265 -9.66 -3.40 -14.45
N TYR A 266 -9.96 -4.37 -13.57
CA TYR A 266 -10.20 -4.16 -12.14
C TYR A 266 -9.49 -5.22 -11.31
N VAL A 267 -8.87 -4.79 -10.21
CA VAL A 267 -8.23 -5.65 -9.21
C VAL A 267 -8.82 -5.30 -7.84
N PHE A 268 -9.59 -6.20 -7.27
CA PHE A 268 -10.03 -6.09 -5.88
C PHE A 268 -9.01 -6.74 -4.96
N ILE A 269 -8.72 -6.09 -3.83
CA ILE A 269 -7.68 -6.55 -2.90
C ILE A 269 -8.31 -6.63 -1.51
N ASP A 270 -8.46 -7.84 -0.99
CA ASP A 270 -8.79 -8.04 0.42
C ASP A 270 -7.59 -7.71 1.29
N THR A 271 -7.81 -7.03 2.42
CA THR A 271 -6.74 -6.68 3.33
C THR A 271 -7.13 -7.00 4.77
N TRP A 272 -6.13 -7.25 5.63
CA TRP A 272 -6.42 -7.42 7.05
C TRP A 272 -6.29 -6.09 7.83
N SER A 273 -6.81 -6.12 9.07
CA SER A 273 -6.87 -4.95 9.97
C SER A 273 -5.51 -4.64 10.60
N SER A 274 -4.59 -4.08 9.82
CA SER A 274 -3.23 -3.73 10.28
C SER A 274 -2.71 -2.50 9.53
N PHE A 275 -1.78 -1.77 10.15
CA PHE A 275 -1.01 -0.71 9.51
C PHE A 275 0.43 -1.16 9.17
N GLN A 276 0.65 -2.48 9.03
CA GLN A 276 1.93 -2.97 8.56
C GLN A 276 2.23 -2.44 7.15
N GLU A 277 3.51 -2.30 6.84
CA GLU A 277 4.00 -1.67 5.61
C GLU A 277 3.41 -2.29 4.34
N ARG A 278 3.20 -3.62 4.32
CA ARG A 278 2.55 -4.33 3.21
C ARG A 278 1.12 -3.85 2.96
N VAL A 279 0.34 -3.62 4.03
CA VAL A 279 -1.02 -3.09 3.91
C VAL A 279 -1.00 -1.64 3.47
N LEU A 280 -0.11 -0.81 4.04
CA LEU A 280 0.06 0.57 3.61
C LEU A 280 0.44 0.64 2.13
N THR A 281 1.34 -0.23 1.66
CA THR A 281 1.68 -0.33 0.23
C THR A 281 0.45 -0.64 -0.65
N ILE A 282 -0.43 -1.55 -0.22
CA ILE A 282 -1.69 -1.83 -0.92
C ILE A 282 -2.58 -0.58 -0.95
N LEU A 283 -2.76 0.08 0.20
CA LEU A 283 -3.60 1.26 0.30
C LEU A 283 -3.04 2.44 -0.53
N ASP A 284 -1.71 2.64 -0.53
CA ASP A 284 -1.04 3.68 -1.32
C ASP A 284 -1.27 3.51 -2.81
N LEU A 285 -1.12 2.28 -3.31
CA LEU A 285 -1.26 1.96 -4.72
C LEU A 285 -2.71 1.93 -5.20
N SER A 286 -3.67 1.76 -4.30
CA SER A 286 -5.08 1.65 -4.66
C SER A 286 -5.65 2.97 -5.16
N ASP A 287 -6.48 2.90 -6.20
CA ASP A 287 -7.23 4.05 -6.73
C ASP A 287 -8.44 4.36 -5.84
N ARG A 288 -8.99 3.32 -5.19
CA ARG A 288 -10.10 3.42 -4.23
C ARG A 288 -9.85 2.52 -3.02
N ILE A 289 -10.26 3.00 -1.85
CA ILE A 289 -10.26 2.25 -0.60
C ILE A 289 -11.72 2.16 -0.14
N VAL A 290 -12.28 0.95 -0.15
CA VAL A 290 -13.56 0.68 0.50
C VAL A 290 -13.26 0.48 1.98
N LEU A 291 -13.49 1.53 2.77
CA LEU A 291 -13.32 1.51 4.21
C LEU A 291 -14.58 0.94 4.85
N LEU A 292 -14.47 -0.27 5.42
CA LEU A 292 -15.62 -0.98 5.98
C LEU A 292 -15.68 -0.80 7.50
N THR A 293 -16.89 -0.54 8.01
CA THR A 293 -17.17 -0.42 9.45
C THR A 293 -18.44 -1.15 9.84
N THR A 294 -18.65 -1.37 11.15
CA THR A 294 -19.93 -1.68 11.75
C THR A 294 -20.43 -0.48 12.55
N LEU A 295 -21.73 -0.45 12.85
CA LEU A 295 -22.36 0.67 13.58
C LEU A 295 -22.22 0.52 15.10
N GLU A 296 -21.01 0.20 15.56
CA GLU A 296 -20.63 0.01 16.97
C GLU A 296 -19.50 0.95 17.36
N MET A 297 -19.51 1.44 18.60
CA MET A 297 -18.53 2.41 19.10
C MET A 297 -17.05 2.01 18.86
N PRO A 298 -16.60 0.76 19.12
CA PRO A 298 -15.22 0.40 18.89
C PRO A 298 -14.81 0.46 17.40
N ALA A 299 -15.70 0.07 16.48
CA ALA A 299 -15.44 0.15 15.04
C ALA A 299 -15.39 1.61 14.57
N ILE A 300 -16.34 2.44 15.02
CA ILE A 300 -16.39 3.87 14.70
C ILE A 300 -15.13 4.59 15.20
N LYS A 301 -14.69 4.29 16.44
CA LYS A 301 -13.41 4.82 16.98
C LYS A 301 -12.23 4.47 16.08
N ASN A 302 -12.12 3.22 15.66
CA ASN A 302 -11.00 2.76 14.83
C ASN A 302 -11.04 3.40 13.42
N VAL A 303 -12.24 3.56 12.85
CA VAL A 303 -12.42 4.31 11.59
C VAL A 303 -11.99 5.76 11.73
N ARG A 304 -12.31 6.42 12.85
CA ARG A 304 -11.84 7.79 13.12
C ARG A 304 -10.31 7.84 13.08
N LEU A 305 -9.64 6.95 13.81
CA LEU A 305 -8.18 6.87 13.84
C LEU A 305 -7.60 6.62 12.43
N PHE A 306 -8.25 5.77 11.64
CA PHE A 306 -7.84 5.57 10.25
C PHE A 306 -7.97 6.84 9.40
N LEU A 307 -9.10 7.55 9.51
CA LEU A 307 -9.33 8.78 8.75
C LEU A 307 -8.31 9.87 9.13
N ASP A 308 -7.95 9.98 10.42
CA ASP A 308 -6.89 10.88 10.88
C ASP A 308 -5.52 10.49 10.27
N VAL A 309 -5.21 9.19 10.18
CA VAL A 309 -4.00 8.69 9.50
C VAL A 309 -4.05 8.94 7.99
N ALA A 310 -5.19 8.69 7.34
CA ALA A 310 -5.37 8.92 5.92
C ALA A 310 -5.17 10.40 5.53
N GLU A 311 -5.60 11.33 6.40
CA GLU A 311 -5.35 12.77 6.23
C GLU A 311 -3.86 13.10 6.31
N LEU A 312 -3.14 12.48 7.25
CA LEU A 312 -1.69 12.65 7.39
C LEU A 312 -0.91 12.03 6.21
N LEU A 313 -1.37 10.90 5.68
CA LEU A 313 -0.83 10.28 4.47
C LEU A 313 -1.27 11.03 3.19
N GLN A 314 -2.00 12.14 3.34
CA GLN A 314 -2.50 12.96 2.23
C GLN A 314 -3.38 12.18 1.24
N TYR A 315 -4.10 11.16 1.72
CA TYR A 315 -5.06 10.49 0.87
C TYR A 315 -6.21 11.42 0.50
N PRO A 316 -6.49 11.64 -0.80
CA PRO A 316 -7.64 12.44 -1.20
C PRO A 316 -8.93 11.83 -0.61
N ARG A 317 -9.83 12.67 -0.10
CA ARG A 317 -11.12 12.17 0.44
C ARG A 317 -11.88 11.30 -0.55
N GLY A 318 -11.82 11.66 -1.84
CA GLY A 318 -12.42 10.90 -2.92
C GLY A 318 -11.81 9.50 -3.13
N LYS A 319 -10.62 9.21 -2.60
CA LYS A 319 -10.02 7.88 -2.63
C LYS A 319 -10.73 6.90 -1.66
N ILE A 320 -11.39 7.41 -0.62
CA ILE A 320 -12.01 6.61 0.45
C ILE A 320 -13.52 6.57 0.25
N THR A 321 -14.09 5.39 0.19
CA THR A 321 -15.53 5.13 0.20
C THR A 321 -15.88 4.41 1.51
N LEU A 322 -16.52 5.11 2.44
CA LEU A 322 -16.91 4.54 3.73
C LEU A 322 -18.23 3.79 3.59
N ALA A 323 -18.23 2.50 3.93
CA ALA A 323 -19.41 1.65 3.93
C ALA A 323 -19.67 1.05 5.31
N ALA A 324 -20.94 0.99 5.75
CA ALA A 324 -21.34 0.34 6.98
C ALA A 324 -21.89 -1.05 6.67
N ASN A 325 -21.30 -2.08 7.26
CA ASN A 325 -21.78 -3.46 7.20
C ASN A 325 -22.61 -3.81 8.44
N TYR A 326 -23.41 -4.86 8.36
CA TYR A 326 -24.35 -5.27 9.39
C TYR A 326 -25.28 -4.12 9.82
N ALA A 327 -25.70 -3.30 8.85
CA ALA A 327 -26.56 -2.17 9.11
C ALA A 327 -28.03 -2.64 9.31
N ASP A 328 -28.42 -2.88 10.55
CA ASP A 328 -29.81 -3.10 10.93
C ASP A 328 -30.38 -1.79 11.51
N ALA A 329 -31.50 -1.31 10.95
CA ALA A 329 -32.14 -0.09 11.40
C ALA A 329 -32.63 -0.15 12.87
N ARG A 330 -32.74 -1.37 13.43
CA ARG A 330 -33.22 -1.61 14.81
C ARG A 330 -32.10 -1.72 15.83
N THR A 331 -30.88 -1.92 15.39
CA THR A 331 -29.70 -2.13 16.25
C THR A 331 -28.55 -1.24 15.78
N GLY A 332 -27.77 -0.75 16.74
CA GLY A 332 -26.61 0.09 16.44
C GLY A 332 -26.87 1.59 16.45
N ILE A 333 -25.83 2.35 16.18
CA ILE A 333 -25.87 3.82 16.16
C ILE A 333 -26.42 4.27 14.79
N PRO A 334 -27.33 5.25 14.74
CA PRO A 334 -27.88 5.74 13.46
C PRO A 334 -26.76 6.23 12.51
N VAL A 335 -26.83 5.81 11.24
CA VAL A 335 -25.86 6.16 10.19
C VAL A 335 -25.57 7.66 10.12
N ARG A 336 -26.62 8.51 10.21
CA ARG A 336 -26.48 9.97 10.19
C ARG A 336 -25.68 10.52 11.37
N GLU A 337 -25.79 9.89 12.54
CA GLU A 337 -25.03 10.27 13.72
C GLU A 337 -23.57 9.86 13.59
N VAL A 338 -23.31 8.67 13.06
CA VAL A 338 -21.94 8.18 12.76
C VAL A 338 -21.27 9.10 11.75
N SER A 339 -21.92 9.43 10.62
CA SER A 339 -21.38 10.35 9.61
C SER A 339 -21.04 11.72 10.20
N ARG A 340 -21.92 12.25 11.04
CA ARG A 340 -21.71 13.55 11.72
C ARG A 340 -20.47 13.49 12.65
N ASN A 341 -20.35 12.44 13.42
CA ASN A 341 -19.26 12.26 14.38
C ASN A 341 -17.93 12.03 13.68
N LEU A 342 -17.90 11.28 12.60
CA LEU A 342 -16.69 11.04 11.79
C LEU A 342 -16.31 12.23 10.91
N ARG A 343 -17.24 13.17 10.65
CA ARG A 343 -17.13 14.23 9.62
C ARG A 343 -16.79 13.64 8.25
N PHE A 344 -17.33 12.45 8.01
CA PHE A 344 -17.12 11.68 6.78
C PHE A 344 -18.43 10.92 6.46
N ASP A 345 -18.88 11.01 5.20
CA ASP A 345 -20.17 10.43 4.83
C ASP A 345 -20.05 8.91 4.66
N ILE A 346 -21.01 8.18 5.23
CA ILE A 346 -21.22 6.76 4.93
C ILE A 346 -21.95 6.70 3.59
N SER A 347 -21.23 6.30 2.56
CA SER A 347 -21.71 6.27 1.17
C SER A 347 -22.64 5.10 0.89
N ALA A 348 -22.48 3.99 1.62
CA ALA A 348 -23.31 2.80 1.45
C ALA A 348 -23.54 2.07 2.77
N THR A 349 -24.67 1.38 2.84
CA THR A 349 -25.00 0.47 3.95
C THR A 349 -25.27 -0.91 3.38
N ILE A 350 -24.76 -1.94 4.05
CA ILE A 350 -24.99 -3.34 3.71
C ILE A 350 -25.83 -3.96 4.81
N SER A 351 -26.97 -4.48 4.43
CA SER A 351 -27.96 -5.09 5.33
C SER A 351 -27.41 -6.33 6.03
N THR A 352 -28.04 -6.72 7.13
CA THR A 352 -27.71 -7.93 7.88
C THR A 352 -28.54 -9.10 7.41
N ASP A 353 -27.88 -10.15 6.91
CA ASP A 353 -28.46 -11.47 6.70
C ASP A 353 -27.37 -12.54 7.02
N SER A 354 -27.18 -12.74 8.32
CA SER A 354 -26.12 -13.63 8.81
C SER A 354 -26.31 -15.08 8.32
N GLN A 355 -27.56 -15.55 8.14
CA GLN A 355 -27.82 -16.90 7.69
C GLN A 355 -27.43 -17.08 6.22
N ALA A 356 -27.85 -16.19 5.34
CA ALA A 356 -27.49 -16.27 3.91
C ALA A 356 -25.99 -16.11 3.71
N VAL A 357 -25.34 -15.15 4.41
CA VAL A 357 -23.89 -14.94 4.33
C VAL A 357 -23.12 -16.15 4.85
N THR A 358 -23.47 -16.71 6.02
CA THR A 358 -22.79 -17.89 6.57
C THR A 358 -22.97 -19.10 5.67
N ASN A 359 -24.14 -19.33 5.12
CA ASN A 359 -24.40 -20.41 4.18
C ASN A 359 -23.57 -20.26 2.90
N SER A 360 -23.43 -19.04 2.37
CA SER A 360 -22.60 -18.71 1.21
C SER A 360 -21.13 -19.07 1.47
N ILE A 361 -20.59 -18.60 2.60
CA ILE A 361 -19.20 -18.86 3.03
C ILE A 361 -18.96 -20.38 3.18
N ASN A 362 -19.82 -21.09 3.93
CA ASN A 362 -19.66 -22.51 4.21
C ASN A 362 -19.80 -23.40 2.95
N ARG A 363 -20.48 -22.90 1.92
CA ARG A 363 -20.61 -23.61 0.63
C ARG A 363 -19.52 -23.22 -0.37
N GLY A 364 -18.66 -22.26 -0.06
CA GLY A 364 -17.67 -21.74 -0.98
C GLY A 364 -18.27 -21.05 -2.22
N VAL A 365 -19.51 -20.55 -2.13
CA VAL A 365 -20.21 -19.92 -3.24
C VAL A 365 -20.51 -18.46 -2.89
N PRO A 366 -19.93 -17.47 -3.58
CA PRO A 366 -20.17 -16.05 -3.32
C PRO A 366 -21.66 -15.69 -3.31
N LEU A 367 -22.10 -14.89 -2.34
CA LEU A 367 -23.53 -14.63 -2.10
C LEU A 367 -24.22 -14.02 -3.34
N VAL A 368 -23.57 -13.11 -4.05
CA VAL A 368 -24.12 -12.47 -5.27
C VAL A 368 -24.35 -13.46 -6.42
N LEU A 369 -23.68 -14.62 -6.37
CA LEU A 369 -23.88 -15.74 -7.28
C LEU A 369 -24.93 -16.73 -6.75
N ALA A 370 -24.88 -17.04 -5.45
CA ALA A 370 -25.79 -18.00 -4.80
C ALA A 370 -27.23 -17.47 -4.72
N ASP A 371 -27.39 -16.18 -4.37
CA ASP A 371 -28.70 -15.49 -4.25
C ASP A 371 -28.58 -14.02 -4.67
N ALA A 372 -28.73 -13.78 -5.97
CA ALA A 372 -28.66 -12.44 -6.56
C ALA A 372 -29.80 -11.50 -6.11
N ASN A 373 -30.89 -12.04 -5.57
CA ASN A 373 -32.09 -11.31 -5.11
C ASN A 373 -32.05 -10.97 -3.62
N ASN A 374 -31.13 -11.56 -2.86
CA ASN A 374 -30.91 -11.24 -1.46
C ASN A 374 -30.62 -9.74 -1.27
N GLN A 375 -31.08 -9.16 -0.15
CA GLN A 375 -30.88 -7.72 0.09
C GLN A 375 -29.38 -7.37 0.19
N VAL A 376 -28.57 -8.19 0.84
CA VAL A 376 -27.10 -8.00 0.92
C VAL A 376 -26.47 -7.98 -0.48
N SER A 377 -26.91 -8.87 -1.38
CA SER A 377 -26.43 -8.89 -2.77
C SER A 377 -26.80 -7.61 -3.53
N LYS A 378 -27.99 -7.07 -3.30
CA LYS A 378 -28.46 -5.80 -3.90
C LYS A 378 -27.64 -4.62 -3.36
N ASP A 379 -27.39 -4.58 -2.07
CA ASP A 379 -26.62 -3.52 -1.42
C ASP A 379 -25.17 -3.50 -1.93
N ILE A 380 -24.55 -4.68 -2.07
CA ILE A 380 -23.21 -4.84 -2.65
C ILE A 380 -23.17 -4.33 -4.10
N LYS A 381 -24.16 -4.68 -4.93
CA LYS A 381 -24.26 -4.18 -6.30
C LYS A 381 -24.44 -2.66 -6.36
N SER A 382 -25.21 -2.08 -5.42
CA SER A 382 -25.36 -0.62 -5.31
C SER A 382 -24.04 0.06 -4.94
N LEU A 383 -23.28 -0.48 -3.97
CA LEU A 383 -21.94 -0.01 -3.63
C LEU A 383 -20.99 -0.09 -4.83
N LEU A 384 -21.01 -1.21 -5.55
CA LEU A 384 -20.19 -1.40 -6.74
C LEU A 384 -20.47 -0.33 -7.82
N GLN A 385 -21.75 -0.02 -8.07
CA GLN A 385 -22.12 1.04 -9.02
C GLN A 385 -21.54 2.40 -8.63
N GLN A 386 -21.57 2.76 -7.34
CA GLN A 386 -20.97 4.01 -6.85
C GLN A 386 -19.43 4.01 -7.02
N LEU A 387 -18.78 2.87 -6.79
CA LEU A 387 -17.33 2.75 -6.97
C LEU A 387 -16.93 2.93 -8.45
N VAL A 388 -17.64 2.31 -9.37
CA VAL A 388 -17.36 2.40 -10.81
C VAL A 388 -17.65 3.80 -11.34
N LEU A 389 -18.79 4.40 -11.01
CA LEU A 389 -19.16 5.77 -11.41
C LEU A 389 -18.20 6.81 -10.82
N GLY A 390 -17.81 6.65 -9.54
CA GLY A 390 -16.87 7.56 -8.88
C GLY A 390 -15.46 7.53 -9.48
N ILE A 391 -15.05 6.40 -10.05
CA ILE A 391 -13.76 6.27 -10.76
C ILE A 391 -13.81 7.02 -12.09
N SER A 392 -14.92 6.89 -12.85
CA SER A 392 -15.10 7.57 -14.14
C SER A 392 -15.21 9.09 -14.01
N GLY A 393 -15.80 9.59 -12.91
CA GLY A 393 -15.95 11.02 -12.65
C GLY A 393 -14.62 11.74 -12.33
N THR A 394 -13.67 11.06 -11.69
CA THR A 394 -12.35 11.64 -11.36
C THR A 394 -11.46 11.84 -12.59
N GLU A 395 -11.63 11.03 -13.64
CA GLU A 395 -10.89 11.19 -14.90
C GLU A 395 -11.34 12.42 -15.69
N ALA A 396 -12.64 12.71 -15.69
CA ALA A 396 -13.18 13.91 -16.37
C ALA A 396 -12.69 15.22 -15.71
N GLU A 397 -12.50 15.23 -14.40
CA GLU A 397 -11.95 16.40 -13.69
C GLU A 397 -10.43 16.56 -13.89
N ASP A 398 -9.66 15.48 -13.99
CA ASP A 398 -8.22 15.54 -14.25
C ASP A 398 -7.90 15.87 -15.71
N GLU A 399 -8.70 15.41 -16.67
CA GLU A 399 -8.57 15.80 -18.08
C GLU A 399 -8.95 17.26 -18.28
N SER A 400 -10.01 17.76 -17.65
CA SER A 400 -10.42 19.16 -17.73
C SER A 400 -9.35 20.10 -17.15
N LYS A 401 -8.70 19.73 -16.04
CA LYS A 401 -7.59 20.49 -15.44
C LYS A 401 -6.30 20.45 -16.29
N LYS A 402 -6.06 19.37 -17.03
CA LYS A 402 -4.94 19.28 -17.99
C LYS A 402 -5.18 20.14 -19.22
N ASP A 403 -6.41 20.21 -19.72
CA ASP A 403 -6.76 21.06 -20.87
C ASP A 403 -6.78 22.55 -20.51
N GLU A 404 -7.25 22.93 -19.32
CA GLU A 404 -7.15 24.32 -18.85
C GLU A 404 -5.69 24.77 -18.68
N ARG A 405 -4.77 23.90 -18.23
CA ARG A 405 -3.33 24.21 -18.15
C ARG A 405 -2.66 24.30 -19.53
N ARG A 406 -3.15 23.55 -20.54
CA ARG A 406 -2.68 23.66 -21.94
C ARG A 406 -3.25 24.89 -22.65
N GLY A 407 -4.53 25.24 -22.39
CA GLY A 407 -5.17 26.42 -22.95
C GLY A 407 -4.59 27.74 -22.42
N GLY A 408 -4.16 27.79 -21.15
CA GLY A 408 -3.56 28.98 -20.54
C GLY A 408 -2.17 29.36 -21.08
N LEU A 409 -1.41 28.38 -21.63
CA LEU A 409 -0.07 28.65 -22.17
C LEU A 409 -0.11 29.16 -23.63
N PHE A 410 -1.18 28.89 -24.39
CA PHE A 410 -1.35 29.40 -25.76
C PHE A 410 -2.03 30.75 -25.84
N GLY A 411 -2.69 31.20 -24.77
CA GLY A 411 -3.37 32.50 -24.70
C GLY A 411 -2.43 33.70 -24.49
N LEU A 412 -1.19 33.49 -24.02
CA LEU A 412 -0.23 34.57 -23.72
C LEU A 412 0.66 34.99 -24.91
N LEU A 413 0.65 34.24 -26.01
CA LEU A 413 1.46 34.54 -27.21
C LEU A 413 0.73 35.29 -28.33
N ARG A 414 -0.51 35.77 -28.11
CA ARG A 414 -1.33 36.47 -29.09
C ARG A 414 -1.67 37.95 -28.75
N LYS A 415 -0.91 38.60 -27.87
CA LYS A 415 -1.07 40.01 -27.56
C LYS A 415 0.25 40.78 -27.63
N THR A 416 1.01 40.61 -28.70
CA THR A 416 2.03 41.59 -29.14
C THR A 416 2.15 41.45 -30.65
N SER A 417 1.31 42.13 -31.39
CA SER A 417 1.53 42.65 -32.73
C SER A 417 0.52 43.72 -32.95
#